data_8899a2d79455f3cb3cf9319a0b386ccd
#
_entry.id   8899a2d79455f3cb3cf9319a0b386ccd
#
_cell.length_a   1.000
_cell.length_b   1.000
_cell.length_c   1.000
_cell.angle_alpha   90.00
_cell.angle_beta   90.00
_cell.angle_gamma   90.00
#
_symmetry.space_group_name_H-M   'P 1'
#
loop_
_entity.id
_entity.type
_entity.pdbx_description
1 polymer ?
#
loop_
_entity_poly.entity_id
_entity_poly.type
_entity_poly.pdbx_seq_one_letter_code
_entity_poly.pdbx_strand_id
1 'polypeptide(L)'
;MNPFLLTTAYFPPIAYFSCLKKAEVTYIEQYENFGKQSYRNRCEIMTANGVIALTVPVAKANSKTLIKDLKIVYPTPWQKLHFRGIESAYKNSPYYEYYIDDLMPF
;
A
#
# COMPACT_ATOMS: atom_id res chain seq x y z
N MET A 1 -16.81 19.52 9.05
CA MET A 1 -15.67 18.58 9.20
C MET A 1 -14.42 19.20 8.63
N ASN A 2 -13.30 18.95 9.28
CA ASN A 2 -12.02 19.49 8.82
C ASN A 2 -11.45 18.59 7.72
N PRO A 3 -10.77 19.17 6.73
CA PRO A 3 -10.03 18.38 5.76
C PRO A 3 -8.84 17.68 6.43
N PHE A 4 -8.45 16.52 5.89
CA PHE A 4 -7.29 15.79 6.34
C PHE A 4 -6.19 15.85 5.28
N LEU A 5 -4.95 15.88 5.75
CA LEU A 5 -3.77 15.72 4.91
C LEU A 5 -3.13 14.38 5.26
N LEU A 6 -3.02 13.50 4.27
CA LEU A 6 -2.48 12.15 4.47
C LEU A 6 -1.30 11.91 3.55
N THR A 7 -0.44 10.98 3.94
CA THR A 7 0.67 10.52 3.09
C THR A 7 0.14 9.54 2.04
N THR A 8 0.93 9.30 0.99
CA THR A 8 0.70 8.15 0.14
C THR A 8 0.90 6.87 0.94
N ALA A 9 0.21 5.81 0.58
CA ALA A 9 0.32 4.54 1.29
C ALA A 9 -0.04 3.38 0.38
N TYR A 10 0.58 2.22 0.64
CA TYR A 10 0.31 0.98 -0.06
C TYR A 10 -0.42 0.04 0.89
N PHE A 11 -1.65 -0.32 0.58
CA PHE A 11 -2.53 -1.13 1.45
C PHE A 11 -2.41 -0.71 2.92
N PRO A 12 -2.79 0.54 3.23
CA PRO A 12 -2.58 1.10 4.57
C PRO A 12 -3.45 0.43 5.62
N PRO A 13 -3.15 0.64 6.92
CA PRO A 13 -3.95 0.09 8.01
C PRO A 13 -5.35 0.72 8.07
N ILE A 14 -6.23 0.07 8.83
CA ILE A 14 -7.63 0.51 8.97
C ILE A 14 -7.74 1.95 9.43
N ALA A 15 -6.83 2.39 10.30
CA ALA A 15 -6.84 3.77 10.80
C ALA A 15 -6.76 4.80 9.67
N TYR A 16 -6.00 4.51 8.62
CA TYR A 16 -5.89 5.37 7.45
C TYR A 16 -7.24 5.50 6.73
N PHE A 17 -7.92 4.37 6.52
CA PHE A 17 -9.24 4.37 5.87
C PHE A 17 -10.30 5.03 6.75
N SER A 18 -10.17 4.92 8.06
CA SER A 18 -11.05 5.61 8.99
C SER A 18 -10.95 7.13 8.82
N CYS A 19 -9.74 7.64 8.64
CA CYS A 19 -9.53 9.06 8.36
C CYS A 19 -10.14 9.47 7.02
N LEU A 20 -9.98 8.65 5.98
CA LEU A 20 -10.57 8.91 4.67
C LEU A 20 -12.09 8.99 4.76
N LYS A 21 -12.71 8.08 5.50
CA LYS A 21 -14.15 8.03 5.63
C LYS A 21 -14.72 9.23 6.39
N LYS A 22 -14.01 9.69 7.41
CA LYS A 22 -14.45 10.80 8.26
C LYS A 22 -14.21 12.18 7.64
N ALA A 23 -13.25 12.27 6.73
CA ALA A 23 -12.88 13.54 6.13
C ALA A 23 -13.93 14.00 5.12
N GLU A 24 -14.24 15.27 5.14
CA GLU A 24 -15.05 15.90 4.10
C GLU A 24 -14.23 16.00 2.82
N VAL A 25 -12.96 16.42 2.95
CA VAL A 25 -11.98 16.47 1.86
C VAL A 25 -10.67 15.90 2.37
N THR A 26 -10.03 15.05 1.56
CA THR A 26 -8.72 14.49 1.89
C THR A 26 -7.71 14.92 0.85
N TYR A 27 -6.59 15.45 1.31
CA TYR A 27 -5.44 15.77 0.47
C TYR A 27 -4.36 14.74 0.68
N ILE A 28 -3.75 14.27 -0.42
CA ILE A 28 -2.63 13.35 -0.36
C ILE A 28 -1.36 14.13 -0.64
N GLU A 29 -0.42 14.09 0.30
CA GLU A 29 0.85 14.81 0.18
C GLU A 29 1.75 14.13 -0.85
N GLN A 30 2.17 14.85 -1.87
CA GLN A 30 3.05 14.32 -2.92
C GLN A 30 4.43 14.98 -2.94
N TYR A 31 4.62 16.04 -2.16
CA TYR A 31 5.87 16.80 -2.14
C TYR A 31 6.75 16.46 -0.94
N GLU A 32 6.34 15.51 -0.11
CA GLU A 32 7.18 15.08 1.01
C GLU A 32 8.35 14.22 0.51
N ASN A 33 9.40 14.16 1.33
CA ASN A 33 10.53 13.29 1.03
C ASN A 33 10.18 11.84 1.27
N PHE A 34 10.74 10.94 0.43
CA PHE A 34 10.52 9.51 0.58
C PHE A 34 11.23 8.99 1.83
N GLY A 35 10.46 8.38 2.73
CA GLY A 35 10.99 7.69 3.91
C GLY A 35 11.11 6.20 3.65
N LYS A 36 12.31 5.64 3.86
CA LYS A 36 12.52 4.20 3.71
C LYS A 36 11.71 3.42 4.75
N GLN A 37 11.31 2.20 4.40
CA GLN A 37 10.63 1.27 5.31
C GLN A 37 9.38 1.86 5.95
N SER A 38 8.62 2.64 5.18
CA SER A 38 7.36 3.21 5.63
C SER A 38 6.20 2.59 4.86
N TYR A 39 4.99 2.86 5.32
CA TYR A 39 3.79 2.39 4.63
C TYR A 39 3.56 3.08 3.27
N ARG A 40 4.42 3.98 2.85
CA ARG A 40 4.31 4.65 1.55
C ARG A 40 4.42 3.67 0.39
N ASN A 41 5.32 2.69 0.49
CA ASN A 41 5.50 1.68 -0.55
C ASN A 41 5.54 0.25 -0.02
N ARG A 42 5.11 0.04 1.22
CA ARG A 42 5.19 -1.25 1.88
C ARG A 42 3.99 -1.48 2.79
N CYS A 43 3.50 -2.71 2.78
CA CYS A 43 2.50 -3.13 3.76
C CYS A 43 2.90 -4.48 4.35
N GLU A 44 2.25 -4.86 5.43
CA GLU A 44 2.46 -6.16 6.08
C GLU A 44 1.15 -6.92 6.08
N ILE A 45 1.23 -8.21 5.77
CA ILE A 45 0.08 -9.11 5.83
C ILE A 45 0.41 -10.30 6.71
N MET A 46 -0.61 -10.87 7.33
CA MET A 46 -0.47 -12.06 8.15
C MET A 46 -0.68 -13.30 7.27
N THR A 47 0.31 -14.18 7.28
CA THR A 47 0.23 -15.46 6.58
C THR A 47 0.28 -16.62 7.57
N ALA A 48 0.11 -17.85 7.07
CA ALA A 48 0.24 -19.04 7.91
C ALA A 48 1.63 -19.15 8.55
N ASN A 49 2.64 -18.58 7.93
CA ASN A 49 4.03 -18.60 8.42
C ASN A 49 4.42 -17.33 9.17
N GLY A 50 3.46 -16.46 9.49
CA GLY A 50 3.70 -15.23 10.21
C GLY A 50 3.49 -14.00 9.33
N VAL A 51 3.91 -12.85 9.85
CA VAL A 51 3.80 -11.58 9.15
C VAL A 51 4.86 -11.49 8.06
N ILE A 52 4.43 -11.12 6.85
CA ILE A 52 5.34 -10.84 5.74
C ILE A 52 5.11 -9.42 5.23
N ALA A 53 6.17 -8.83 4.69
CA ALA A 53 6.10 -7.50 4.09
C ALA A 53 5.93 -7.60 2.58
N LEU A 54 5.05 -6.78 2.02
CA LEU A 54 4.89 -6.62 0.58
C LEU A 54 5.37 -5.23 0.21
N THR A 55 6.48 -5.16 -0.51
CA THR A 55 7.12 -3.90 -0.86
C THR A 55 7.01 -3.63 -2.35
N VAL A 56 6.57 -2.43 -2.70
CA VAL A 56 6.60 -1.95 -4.09
C VAL A 56 8.01 -1.46 -4.38
N PRO A 57 8.75 -2.08 -5.33
CA PRO A 57 10.10 -1.63 -5.66
C PRO A 57 10.07 -0.25 -6.29
N VAL A 58 11.01 0.57 -5.87
CA VAL A 58 11.15 1.92 -6.42
C VAL A 58 12.56 2.12 -6.97
N ALA A 59 12.70 3.07 -7.90
CA ALA A 59 13.99 3.43 -8.44
C ALA A 59 14.89 3.96 -7.32
N LYS A 60 16.21 3.94 -7.55
CA LYS A 60 17.17 4.45 -6.57
C LYS A 60 16.74 5.83 -6.09
N ALA A 61 16.55 5.96 -4.79
CA ALA A 61 16.06 7.16 -4.16
C ALA A 61 16.88 7.46 -2.91
N ASN A 62 16.86 8.71 -2.48
CA ASN A 62 17.50 9.14 -1.25
C ASN A 62 16.50 9.93 -0.40
N SER A 63 16.95 10.43 0.74
CA SER A 63 16.08 11.16 1.67
C SER A 63 15.57 12.50 1.10
N LYS A 64 16.11 12.96 -0.02
CA LYS A 64 15.70 14.19 -0.69
C LYS A 64 14.75 13.94 -1.86
N THR A 65 14.53 12.69 -2.25
CA THR A 65 13.62 12.36 -3.35
C THR A 65 12.18 12.61 -2.91
N LEU A 66 11.44 13.41 -3.66
CA LEU A 66 10.05 13.67 -3.38
C LEU A 66 9.18 12.49 -3.80
N ILE A 67 8.09 12.27 -3.09
CA ILE A 67 7.16 11.17 -3.39
C ILE A 67 6.65 11.28 -4.84
N LYS A 68 6.33 12.47 -5.31
CA LYS A 68 5.83 12.65 -6.67
C LYS A 68 6.86 12.27 -7.75
N ASP A 69 8.15 12.32 -7.42
CA ASP A 69 9.24 12.00 -8.35
C ASP A 69 9.71 10.56 -8.23
N LEU A 70 9.17 9.82 -7.28
CA LEU A 70 9.52 8.44 -7.05
C LEU A 70 8.93 7.56 -8.16
N LYS A 71 9.75 6.70 -8.75
CA LYS A 71 9.32 5.82 -9.83
C LYS A 71 9.29 4.37 -9.39
N ILE A 72 8.21 3.68 -9.74
CA ILE A 72 8.09 2.25 -9.52
C ILE A 72 8.92 1.53 -10.58
N VAL A 73 9.67 0.52 -10.17
CA VAL A 73 10.48 -0.29 -11.07
C VAL A 73 9.99 -1.74 -11.06
N TYR A 74 10.33 -2.49 -12.09
CA TYR A 74 9.83 -3.84 -12.27
C TYR A 74 10.97 -4.85 -12.49
N PRO A 75 11.98 -4.90 -11.57
CA PRO A 75 13.08 -5.86 -11.71
C PRO A 75 12.63 -7.30 -11.49
N THR A 76 11.52 -7.46 -10.77
CA THR A 76 10.87 -8.75 -10.51
C THR A 76 9.38 -8.59 -10.73
N PRO A 77 8.61 -9.70 -10.92
CA PRO A 77 7.16 -9.61 -11.06
C PRO A 77 6.48 -9.39 -9.70
N TRP A 78 6.77 -8.24 -9.07
CA TRP A 78 6.30 -7.97 -7.71
C TRP A 78 4.76 -7.94 -7.60
N GLN A 79 4.07 -7.52 -8.66
CA GLN A 79 2.60 -7.50 -8.65
C GLN A 79 2.04 -8.91 -8.52
N LYS A 80 2.59 -9.88 -9.25
CA LYS A 80 2.20 -11.28 -9.14
C LYS A 80 2.54 -11.86 -7.78
N LEU A 81 3.72 -11.51 -7.25
CA LEU A 81 4.16 -11.98 -5.94
C LEU A 81 3.25 -11.46 -4.84
N HIS A 82 2.88 -10.18 -4.90
CA HIS A 82 1.96 -9.59 -3.93
C HIS A 82 0.58 -10.23 -4.02
N PHE A 83 0.07 -10.42 -5.23
CA PHE A 83 -1.23 -11.06 -5.43
C PHE A 83 -1.24 -12.48 -4.86
N ARG A 84 -0.20 -13.26 -5.15
CA ARG A 84 -0.07 -14.62 -4.62
C ARG A 84 0.00 -14.64 -3.10
N GLY A 85 0.70 -13.68 -2.52
CA GLY A 85 0.78 -13.53 -1.08
C GLY A 85 -0.58 -13.27 -0.45
N ILE A 86 -1.33 -12.35 -1.02
CA ILE A 86 -2.69 -12.02 -0.56
C ILE A 86 -3.62 -13.22 -0.74
N GLU A 87 -3.57 -13.89 -1.88
CA GLU A 87 -4.37 -15.08 -2.14
C GLU A 87 -4.06 -16.18 -1.13
N SER A 88 -2.79 -16.48 -0.92
CA SER A 88 -2.36 -17.51 0.03
C SER A 88 -2.80 -17.19 1.46
N ALA A 89 -2.73 -15.92 1.85
CA ALA A 89 -3.08 -15.50 3.21
C ALA A 89 -4.59 -15.46 3.46
N TYR A 90 -5.39 -15.13 2.46
CA TYR A 90 -6.80 -14.78 2.67
C TYR A 90 -7.80 -15.61 1.88
N LYS A 91 -7.38 -16.54 1.01
CA LYS A 91 -8.31 -17.27 0.14
C LYS A 91 -9.38 -18.07 0.88
N ASN A 92 -9.11 -18.45 2.14
CA ASN A 92 -10.06 -19.16 2.98
C ASN A 92 -10.88 -18.24 3.88
N SER A 93 -10.68 -16.92 3.76
CA SER A 93 -11.41 -15.94 4.54
C SER A 93 -12.84 -15.77 3.99
N PRO A 94 -13.83 -15.46 4.85
CA PRO A 94 -15.16 -15.12 4.38
C PRO A 94 -15.10 -13.95 3.41
N TYR A 95 -15.88 -14.03 2.34
CA TYR A 95 -15.99 -12.96 1.33
C TYR A 95 -14.75 -12.73 0.48
N TYR A 96 -13.69 -13.56 0.58
CA TYR A 96 -12.50 -13.40 -0.27
C TYR A 96 -12.89 -13.37 -1.75
N GLU A 97 -13.67 -14.35 -2.21
CA GLU A 97 -14.09 -14.43 -3.61
C GLU A 97 -14.92 -13.23 -4.03
N TYR A 98 -15.62 -12.63 -3.09
CA TYR A 98 -16.46 -11.47 -3.33
C TYR A 98 -15.63 -10.21 -3.59
N TYR A 99 -14.52 -10.02 -2.87
CA TYR A 99 -13.73 -8.79 -2.94
C TYR A 99 -12.51 -8.87 -3.83
N ILE A 100 -12.02 -10.08 -4.15
CA ILE A 100 -10.76 -10.21 -4.88
C ILE A 100 -10.82 -9.61 -6.28
N ASP A 101 -11.97 -9.67 -6.93
CA ASP A 101 -12.14 -9.12 -8.27
C ASP A 101 -12.00 -7.59 -8.28
N ASP A 102 -12.27 -6.94 -7.15
CA ASP A 102 -12.09 -5.50 -7.03
C ASP A 102 -10.61 -5.12 -6.87
N LEU A 103 -9.79 -6.04 -6.36
CA LEU A 103 -8.35 -5.82 -6.17
C LEU A 103 -7.52 -6.17 -7.40
N MET A 104 -7.97 -7.12 -8.23
CA MET A 104 -7.19 -7.62 -9.36
C MET A 104 -6.77 -6.54 -10.38
N PRO A 105 -7.57 -5.51 -10.68
CA PRO A 105 -7.16 -4.47 -11.62
C PRO A 105 -5.98 -3.63 -11.15
N PHE A 106 -5.63 -3.66 -9.89
CA PHE A 106 -4.53 -2.90 -9.30
C PHE A 106 -3.25 -3.74 -9.21
#